data_faee3677e3172e353c6a2cd07905c2c7
#
_entry.id   faee3677e3172e353c6a2cd07905c2c7
#
_cell.length_a   1.000
_cell.length_b   1.000
_cell.length_c   1.000
_cell.angle_alpha   90.00
_cell.angle_beta   90.00
_cell.angle_gamma   90.00
#
_symmetry.space_group_name_H-M   'P 1'
#
loop_
_entity.id
_entity.type
_entity.pdbx_description
1 polymer ?
#
loop_
_entity_poly.entity_id
_entity_poly.type
_entity_poly.pdbx_seq_one_letter_code
_entity_poly.pdbx_strand_id
1 'polypeptide(L)'
;MSFYRKWKWGFAIFTGLIIAFLFTPPAQPLTQYWSIAVAVLFDKVIALLLILPLVKFAKQISIGKAAAFYFVLAFIGNEVDNMWGSFIFATPMVYGSPFFGGLTVEVVRGLFLISPFAYPAIRLVQAFIAMLIAVPLMQTLKGTPWLWQKETLLSSEKEPAAPTSA
;
A
#
# COMPACT_ATOMS: atom_id res chain seq x y z
N MET A 1 6.49 -7.58 15.10
CA MET A 1 5.17 -8.25 15.34
C MET A 1 3.95 -7.32 15.40
N SER A 2 4.11 -6.02 15.65
CA SER A 2 2.99 -5.05 15.72
C SER A 2 2.27 -4.84 14.37
N PHE A 3 2.98 -4.93 13.25
CA PHE A 3 2.43 -4.72 11.90
C PHE A 3 1.35 -5.75 11.53
N TYR A 4 1.49 -7.00 11.91
CA TYR A 4 0.52 -8.08 11.65
C TYR A 4 -0.84 -7.88 12.32
N ARG A 5 -0.87 -7.22 13.46
CA ARG A 5 -2.14 -6.94 14.17
C ARG A 5 -2.96 -5.83 13.53
N LYS A 6 -2.32 -4.94 12.75
CA LYS A 6 -2.96 -3.73 12.21
C LYS A 6 -3.30 -3.81 10.71
N TRP A 7 -2.97 -4.90 10.01
CA TRP A 7 -3.27 -5.03 8.57
C TRP A 7 -4.75 -4.86 8.24
N LYS A 8 -5.65 -5.28 9.15
CA LYS A 8 -7.09 -5.11 8.99
C LYS A 8 -7.50 -3.65 8.89
N TRP A 9 -6.86 -2.78 9.67
CA TRP A 9 -7.09 -1.34 9.59
C TRP A 9 -6.59 -0.75 8.27
N GLY A 10 -5.41 -1.15 7.80
CA GLY A 10 -4.90 -0.75 6.49
C GLY A 10 -5.82 -1.19 5.37
N PHE A 11 -6.30 -2.44 5.42
CA PHE A 11 -7.28 -2.96 4.45
C PHE A 11 -8.60 -2.16 4.50
N ALA A 12 -9.14 -1.89 5.68
CA ALA A 12 -10.38 -1.15 5.86
C ALA A 12 -10.25 0.30 5.36
N ILE A 13 -9.15 1.00 5.70
CA ILE A 13 -8.89 2.37 5.24
C ILE A 13 -8.77 2.40 3.71
N PHE A 14 -8.01 1.48 3.11
CA PHE A 14 -7.85 1.44 1.66
C PHE A 14 -9.18 1.15 0.95
N THR A 15 -9.96 0.21 1.46
CA THR A 15 -11.33 -0.05 0.96
C THR A 15 -12.20 1.18 1.11
N GLY A 16 -12.14 1.87 2.24
CA GLY A 16 -12.88 3.11 2.48
C GLY A 16 -12.54 4.21 1.46
N LEU A 17 -11.25 4.39 1.14
CA LEU A 17 -10.80 5.34 0.12
C LEU A 17 -11.32 5.00 -1.28
N ILE A 18 -11.29 3.70 -1.66
CA ILE A 18 -11.84 3.23 -2.93
C ILE A 18 -13.34 3.54 -3.03
N ILE A 19 -14.08 3.24 -1.97
CA ILE A 19 -15.51 3.53 -1.90
C ILE A 19 -15.77 5.04 -1.93
N ALA A 20 -15.02 5.83 -1.14
CA ALA A 20 -15.16 7.27 -1.10
C ALA A 20 -14.92 7.94 -2.46
N PHE A 21 -13.96 7.43 -3.25
CA PHE A 21 -13.70 7.93 -4.59
C PHE A 21 -14.94 7.81 -5.51
N LEU A 22 -15.73 6.75 -5.37
CA LEU A 22 -16.92 6.55 -6.18
C LEU A 22 -17.99 7.65 -5.97
N PHE A 23 -17.93 8.37 -4.86
CA PHE A 23 -18.81 9.49 -4.55
C PHE A 23 -18.25 10.86 -4.95
N THR A 24 -17.06 10.89 -5.54
CA THR A 24 -16.45 12.16 -6.00
C THR A 24 -17.07 12.65 -7.32
N PRO A 25 -17.11 13.97 -7.57
CA PRO A 25 -17.71 14.53 -8.77
C PRO A 25 -17.18 13.97 -10.10
N PRO A 26 -15.88 13.66 -10.28
CA PRO A 26 -15.41 13.03 -11.51
C PRO A 26 -16.01 11.64 -11.78
N ALA A 27 -16.30 10.87 -10.73
CA ALA A 27 -16.86 9.52 -10.85
C ALA A 27 -18.40 9.52 -10.93
N GLN A 28 -19.07 10.64 -10.63
CA GLN A 28 -20.54 10.74 -10.60
C GLN A 28 -21.11 11.39 -11.85
N PRO A 29 -22.31 10.95 -12.34
CA PRO A 29 -23.02 9.73 -11.91
C PRO A 29 -22.36 8.47 -12.45
N LEU A 30 -22.27 7.41 -11.63
CA LEU A 30 -21.58 6.16 -11.98
C LEU A 30 -22.14 5.50 -13.24
N THR A 31 -23.44 5.64 -13.52
CA THR A 31 -24.08 5.11 -14.72
C THR A 31 -23.50 5.68 -16.02
N GLN A 32 -23.00 6.92 -15.98
CA GLN A 32 -22.41 7.60 -17.11
C GLN A 32 -20.88 7.52 -17.13
N TYR A 33 -20.25 7.58 -15.96
CA TYR A 33 -18.79 7.72 -15.82
C TYR A 33 -18.11 6.48 -15.19
N TRP A 34 -18.72 5.29 -15.34
CA TRP A 34 -18.15 4.03 -14.85
C TRP A 34 -16.73 3.76 -15.39
N SER A 35 -16.44 4.22 -16.62
CA SER A 35 -15.12 4.08 -17.23
C SER A 35 -14.04 4.81 -16.44
N ILE A 36 -14.35 5.96 -15.83
CA ILE A 36 -13.42 6.70 -14.97
C ILE A 36 -13.16 5.93 -13.69
N ALA A 37 -14.23 5.40 -13.08
CA ALA A 37 -14.08 4.58 -11.89
C ALA A 37 -13.21 3.34 -12.17
N VAL A 38 -13.44 2.64 -13.27
CA VAL A 38 -12.60 1.51 -13.69
C VAL A 38 -11.17 1.95 -13.96
N ALA A 39 -10.96 3.03 -14.72
CA ALA A 39 -9.63 3.53 -15.06
C ALA A 39 -8.77 3.88 -13.84
N VAL A 40 -9.40 4.45 -12.80
CA VAL A 40 -8.70 4.84 -11.58
C VAL A 40 -8.54 3.70 -10.59
N LEU A 41 -9.48 2.75 -10.53
CA LEU A 41 -9.58 1.80 -9.43
C LEU A 41 -9.05 0.40 -9.75
N PHE A 42 -8.86 0.01 -11.01
CA PHE A 42 -8.53 -1.39 -11.34
C PHE A 42 -7.23 -1.87 -10.69
N ASP A 43 -6.16 -1.08 -10.74
CA ASP A 43 -4.85 -1.38 -10.12
C ASP A 43 -4.93 -1.34 -8.58
N LYS A 44 -5.71 -0.42 -8.02
CA LYS A 44 -5.97 -0.31 -6.58
C LYS A 44 -6.74 -1.51 -6.04
N VAL A 45 -7.71 -2.00 -6.79
CA VAL A 45 -8.43 -3.24 -6.43
C VAL A 45 -7.47 -4.44 -6.47
N ILE A 46 -6.60 -4.54 -7.47
CA ILE A 46 -5.56 -5.58 -7.51
C ILE A 46 -4.66 -5.46 -6.27
N ALA A 47 -4.17 -4.26 -5.94
CA ALA A 47 -3.33 -4.03 -4.77
C ALA A 47 -4.06 -4.40 -3.46
N LEU A 48 -5.34 -4.05 -3.33
CA LEU A 48 -6.17 -4.41 -2.18
C LEU A 48 -6.28 -5.94 -2.02
N LEU A 49 -6.54 -6.65 -3.11
CA LEU A 49 -6.63 -8.12 -3.10
C LEU A 49 -5.29 -8.78 -2.74
N LEU A 50 -4.16 -8.18 -3.14
CA LEU A 50 -2.82 -8.68 -2.83
C LEU A 50 -2.45 -8.57 -1.33
N ILE A 51 -3.14 -7.74 -0.55
CA ILE A 51 -2.92 -7.66 0.91
C ILE A 51 -3.19 -9.02 1.57
N LEU A 52 -4.22 -9.75 1.13
CA LEU A 52 -4.62 -11.02 1.75
C LEU A 52 -3.54 -12.11 1.64
N PRO A 53 -3.01 -12.44 0.44
CA PRO A 53 -1.91 -13.38 0.32
C PRO A 53 -0.63 -12.84 0.97
N LEU A 54 -0.34 -11.54 0.89
CA LEU A 54 0.85 -10.96 1.48
C LEU A 54 0.92 -11.20 3.00
N VAL A 55 -0.20 -11.05 3.70
CA VAL A 55 -0.29 -11.30 5.15
C VAL A 55 -0.02 -12.78 5.48
N LYS A 56 -0.46 -13.72 4.62
CA LYS A 56 -0.17 -15.15 4.80
C LYS A 56 1.31 -15.44 4.55
N PHE A 57 1.88 -14.91 3.48
CA PHE A 57 3.29 -15.09 3.11
C PHE A 57 4.25 -14.48 4.13
N ALA A 58 3.89 -13.36 4.74
CA ALA A 58 4.73 -12.68 5.71
C ALA A 58 5.07 -13.52 6.95
N LYS A 59 4.28 -14.55 7.26
CA LYS A 59 4.57 -15.51 8.33
C LYS A 59 5.64 -16.55 7.96
N GLN A 60 5.97 -16.69 6.70
CA GLN A 60 6.82 -17.76 6.16
C GLN A 60 7.90 -17.24 5.21
N ILE A 61 8.43 -16.03 5.46
CA ILE A 61 9.42 -15.42 4.59
C ILE A 61 10.74 -16.16 4.73
N SER A 62 11.09 -16.95 3.70
CA SER A 62 12.45 -17.42 3.48
C SER A 62 13.26 -16.38 2.72
N ILE A 63 14.59 -16.43 2.84
CA ILE A 63 15.51 -15.50 2.16
C ILE A 63 15.22 -15.43 0.65
N GLY A 64 14.94 -16.57 0.00
CA GLY A 64 14.64 -16.63 -1.44
C GLY A 64 13.30 -15.98 -1.84
N LYS A 65 12.37 -15.80 -0.89
CA LYS A 65 11.05 -15.17 -1.12
C LYS A 65 10.99 -13.70 -0.71
N ALA A 66 12.05 -13.20 -0.09
CA ALA A 66 12.08 -11.84 0.44
C ALA A 66 11.92 -10.78 -0.67
N ALA A 67 12.54 -10.98 -1.84
CA ALA A 67 12.43 -10.06 -2.96
C ALA A 67 10.98 -9.90 -3.44
N ALA A 68 10.29 -11.01 -3.68
CA ALA A 68 8.88 -10.99 -4.09
C ALA A 68 7.98 -10.34 -3.02
N PHE A 69 8.25 -10.61 -1.74
CA PHE A 69 7.52 -9.99 -0.64
C PHE A 69 7.68 -8.47 -0.63
N TYR A 70 8.91 -7.96 -0.73
CA TYR A 70 9.16 -6.52 -0.73
C TYR A 70 8.65 -5.83 -1.99
N PHE A 71 8.70 -6.51 -3.14
CA PHE A 71 8.10 -6.00 -4.38
C PHE A 71 6.58 -5.79 -4.22
N VAL A 72 5.86 -6.81 -3.75
CA VAL A 72 4.41 -6.73 -3.57
C VAL A 72 4.05 -5.72 -2.47
N LEU A 73 4.81 -5.67 -1.38
CA LEU A 73 4.61 -4.69 -0.32
C LEU A 73 4.78 -3.25 -0.82
N ALA A 74 5.84 -3.00 -1.61
CA ALA A 74 6.09 -1.69 -2.21
C ALA A 74 5.01 -1.31 -3.23
N PHE A 75 4.56 -2.26 -4.05
CA PHE A 75 3.45 -2.05 -4.99
C PHE A 75 2.17 -1.64 -4.25
N ILE A 76 1.78 -2.38 -3.20
CA ILE A 76 0.60 -2.04 -2.38
C ILE A 76 0.76 -0.65 -1.76
N GLY A 77 1.93 -0.33 -1.20
CA GLY A 77 2.19 0.98 -0.60
C GLY A 77 2.04 2.12 -1.60
N ASN A 78 2.58 1.96 -2.81
CA ASN A 78 2.46 2.92 -3.89
C ASN A 78 1.00 3.11 -4.34
N GLU A 79 0.21 2.02 -4.39
CA GLU A 79 -1.20 2.13 -4.79
C GLU A 79 -2.08 2.78 -3.71
N VAL A 80 -1.78 2.57 -2.43
CA VAL A 80 -2.45 3.27 -1.33
C VAL A 80 -2.17 4.77 -1.40
N ASP A 81 -0.91 5.16 -1.62
CA ASP A 81 -0.50 6.56 -1.78
C ASP A 81 -1.18 7.20 -3.00
N ASN A 82 -1.16 6.51 -4.14
CA ASN A 82 -1.84 6.96 -5.35
C ASN A 82 -3.36 7.08 -5.17
N MET A 83 -3.98 6.15 -4.44
CA MET A 83 -5.42 6.22 -4.16
C MET A 83 -5.75 7.45 -3.31
N TRP A 84 -4.93 7.74 -2.30
CA TRP A 84 -5.06 8.95 -1.49
C TRP A 84 -4.93 10.21 -2.34
N GLY A 85 -3.89 10.30 -3.17
CA GLY A 85 -3.68 11.42 -4.09
C GLY A 85 -4.83 11.59 -5.08
N SER A 86 -5.31 10.51 -5.68
CA SER A 86 -6.44 10.53 -6.61
C SER A 86 -7.74 10.98 -5.93
N PHE A 87 -7.99 10.52 -4.70
CA PHE A 87 -9.17 10.93 -3.92
C PHE A 87 -9.12 12.43 -3.60
N ILE A 88 -7.98 12.94 -3.12
CA ILE A 88 -7.82 14.38 -2.82
C ILE A 88 -7.99 15.19 -4.10
N PHE A 89 -7.31 14.82 -5.19
CA PHE A 89 -7.39 15.52 -6.46
C PHE A 89 -8.80 15.52 -7.06
N ALA A 90 -9.61 14.49 -6.80
CA ALA A 90 -10.99 14.40 -7.25
C ALA A 90 -11.95 15.34 -6.49
N THR A 91 -11.50 16.07 -5.46
CA THR A 91 -12.34 17.01 -4.72
C THR A 91 -12.37 18.39 -5.39
N PRO A 92 -13.56 19.04 -5.53
CA PRO A 92 -13.68 20.35 -6.20
C PRO A 92 -12.80 21.45 -5.57
N MET A 93 -12.60 21.37 -4.25
CA MET A 93 -11.73 22.33 -3.54
C MET A 93 -10.28 22.26 -4.02
N VAL A 94 -9.82 21.09 -4.46
CA VAL A 94 -8.44 20.90 -4.91
C VAL A 94 -8.31 21.21 -6.39
N TYR A 95 -9.02 20.52 -7.28
CA TYR A 95 -8.85 20.74 -8.72
C TYR A 95 -9.35 22.11 -9.18
N GLY A 96 -10.37 22.68 -8.53
CA GLY A 96 -10.87 24.03 -8.80
C GLY A 96 -10.03 25.16 -8.18
N SER A 97 -8.99 24.83 -7.40
CA SER A 97 -8.15 25.84 -6.78
C SER A 97 -7.30 26.60 -7.80
N PRO A 98 -6.92 27.87 -7.51
CA PRO A 98 -6.01 28.64 -8.35
C PRO A 98 -4.65 27.96 -8.56
N PHE A 99 -4.22 27.11 -7.61
CA PHE A 99 -2.96 26.36 -7.69
C PHE A 99 -2.93 25.42 -8.90
N PHE A 100 -4.07 24.81 -9.26
CA PHE A 100 -4.21 23.95 -10.44
C PHE A 100 -4.80 24.69 -11.65
N GLY A 101 -4.88 26.03 -11.62
CA GLY A 101 -5.43 26.83 -12.70
C GLY A 101 -6.95 26.77 -12.83
N GLY A 102 -7.67 26.38 -11.78
CA GLY A 102 -9.14 26.33 -11.78
C GLY A 102 -9.68 25.29 -12.75
N LEU A 103 -9.22 24.03 -12.66
CA LEU A 103 -9.66 22.96 -13.56
C LEU A 103 -11.17 22.69 -13.43
N THR A 104 -11.81 22.35 -14.55
CA THR A 104 -13.20 21.87 -14.54
C THR A 104 -13.23 20.35 -14.30
N VAL A 105 -14.39 19.83 -13.90
CA VAL A 105 -14.57 18.39 -13.68
C VAL A 105 -14.33 17.57 -14.95
N GLU A 106 -14.66 18.14 -16.13
CA GLU A 106 -14.45 17.49 -17.43
C GLU A 106 -12.95 17.31 -17.74
N VAL A 107 -12.14 18.32 -17.44
CA VAL A 107 -10.69 18.24 -17.58
C VAL A 107 -10.13 17.17 -16.63
N VAL A 108 -10.59 17.14 -15.39
CA VAL A 108 -10.19 16.12 -14.41
C VAL A 108 -10.58 14.71 -14.85
N ARG A 109 -11.77 14.54 -15.43
CA ARG A 109 -12.21 13.27 -16.03
C ARG A 109 -11.27 12.85 -17.16
N GLY A 110 -10.92 13.77 -18.04
CA GLY A 110 -9.95 13.51 -19.12
C GLY A 110 -8.59 13.04 -18.59
N LEU A 111 -8.06 13.69 -17.54
CA LEU A 111 -6.80 13.32 -16.90
C LEU A 111 -6.87 11.91 -16.31
N PHE A 112 -7.97 11.54 -15.66
CA PHE A 112 -8.15 10.19 -15.12
C PHE A 112 -8.25 9.12 -16.21
N LEU A 113 -8.80 9.42 -17.38
CA LEU A 113 -8.89 8.48 -18.50
C LEU A 113 -7.54 8.25 -19.22
N ILE A 114 -6.62 9.20 -19.17
CA ILE A 114 -5.27 9.05 -19.72
C ILE A 114 -4.39 8.18 -18.80
N SER A 115 -4.70 8.16 -17.52
CA SER A 115 -3.91 7.60 -16.43
C SER A 115 -3.74 6.07 -16.44
N PRO A 116 -4.71 5.22 -16.87
CA PRO A 116 -4.70 3.78 -16.57
C PRO A 116 -3.57 2.98 -17.19
N PHE A 117 -2.87 3.51 -18.18
CA PHE A 117 -1.74 2.81 -18.80
C PHE A 117 -0.38 3.28 -18.26
N ALA A 118 -0.23 4.57 -18.03
CA ALA A 118 1.03 5.16 -17.59
C ALA A 118 1.30 4.92 -16.10
N TYR A 119 0.30 5.12 -15.24
CA TYR A 119 0.51 5.02 -13.80
C TYR A 119 0.82 3.62 -13.29
N PRO A 120 0.12 2.54 -13.70
CA PRO A 120 0.49 1.20 -13.27
C PRO A 120 1.91 0.82 -13.68
N ALA A 121 2.35 1.18 -14.89
CA ALA A 121 3.72 0.92 -15.33
C ALA A 121 4.75 1.64 -14.44
N ILE A 122 4.52 2.92 -14.14
CA ILE A 122 5.38 3.71 -13.24
C ILE A 122 5.42 3.07 -11.85
N ARG A 123 4.27 2.62 -11.31
CA ARG A 123 4.18 2.00 -9.98
C ARG A 123 4.91 0.66 -9.91
N LEU A 124 4.85 -0.14 -10.97
CA LEU A 124 5.62 -1.38 -11.05
C LEU A 124 7.13 -1.09 -11.06
N VAL A 125 7.60 -0.10 -11.81
CA VAL A 125 9.02 0.32 -11.81
C VAL A 125 9.43 0.83 -10.42
N GLN A 126 8.63 1.66 -9.78
CA GLN A 126 8.88 2.13 -8.41
C GLN A 126 8.94 0.99 -7.39
N ALA A 127 8.03 0.01 -7.48
CA ALA A 127 8.03 -1.17 -6.63
C ALA A 127 9.28 -2.04 -6.85
N PHE A 128 9.74 -2.15 -8.09
CA PHE A 128 10.97 -2.87 -8.44
C PHE A 128 12.20 -2.17 -7.84
N ILE A 129 12.32 -0.86 -7.98
CA ILE A 129 13.42 -0.08 -7.39
C ILE A 129 13.39 -0.21 -5.86
N ALA A 130 12.22 -0.08 -5.24
CA ALA A 130 12.07 -0.23 -3.79
C ALA A 130 12.49 -1.63 -3.31
N MET A 131 12.18 -2.69 -4.06
CA MET A 131 12.63 -4.05 -3.79
C MET A 131 14.16 -4.16 -3.84
N LEU A 132 14.79 -3.59 -4.87
CA LEU A 132 16.25 -3.63 -5.04
C LEU A 132 16.98 -2.96 -3.86
N ILE A 133 16.38 -1.95 -3.25
CA ILE A 133 16.94 -1.26 -2.09
C ILE A 133 16.59 -2.02 -0.79
N ALA A 134 15.35 -2.46 -0.64
CA ALA A 134 14.88 -3.08 0.60
C ALA A 134 15.57 -4.41 0.91
N VAL A 135 15.83 -5.24 -0.11
CA VAL A 135 16.44 -6.56 0.10
C VAL A 135 17.83 -6.48 0.74
N PRO A 136 18.82 -5.76 0.17
CA PRO A 136 20.13 -5.64 0.79
C PRO A 136 20.07 -4.88 2.13
N LEU A 137 19.24 -3.83 2.24
CA LEU A 137 19.09 -3.10 3.48
C LEU A 137 18.61 -4.01 4.61
N MET A 138 17.60 -4.83 4.37
CA MET A 138 17.10 -5.77 5.37
C MET A 138 18.09 -6.88 5.71
N GLN A 139 18.92 -7.31 4.76
CA GLN A 139 20.00 -8.26 5.01
C GLN A 139 21.08 -7.66 5.95
N THR A 140 21.45 -6.41 5.70
CA THR A 140 22.42 -5.68 6.52
C THR A 140 21.88 -5.44 7.94
N LEU A 141 20.61 -5.07 8.07
CA LEU A 141 19.98 -4.78 9.35
C LEU A 141 19.67 -6.02 10.20
N LYS A 142 19.65 -7.22 9.62
CA LYS A 142 19.40 -8.48 10.37
C LYS A 142 20.40 -8.72 11.50
N GLY A 143 21.61 -8.18 11.42
CA GLY A 143 22.65 -8.30 12.45
C GLY A 143 22.63 -7.19 13.50
N THR A 144 21.71 -6.22 13.41
CA THR A 144 21.71 -5.08 14.33
C THR A 144 20.73 -5.29 15.48
N PRO A 145 21.09 -4.87 16.72
CA PRO A 145 20.25 -5.03 17.92
C PRO A 145 18.88 -4.36 17.80
N TRP A 146 18.74 -3.37 16.94
CA TRP A 146 17.53 -2.58 16.73
C TRP A 146 16.32 -3.40 16.30
N LEU A 147 16.51 -4.44 15.47
CA LEU A 147 15.42 -5.26 14.96
C LEU A 147 15.08 -6.44 15.89
N TRP A 148 16.02 -6.91 16.72
CA TRP A 148 15.93 -8.17 17.46
C TRP A 148 15.79 -8.02 18.98
N GLN A 149 15.96 -6.81 19.54
CA GLN A 149 15.92 -6.58 20.97
C GLN A 149 14.62 -7.06 21.65
N LYS A 150 13.54 -7.16 20.91
CA LYS A 150 12.24 -7.61 21.43
C LYS A 150 12.05 -9.14 21.46
N GLU A 151 12.75 -9.88 20.62
CA GLU A 151 12.71 -11.36 20.64
C GLU A 151 13.60 -11.94 21.73
N THR A 152 14.73 -11.31 21.97
CA THR A 152 15.66 -11.73 23.03
C THR A 152 15.06 -11.52 24.42
N LEU A 153 14.31 -10.45 24.65
CA LEU A 153 13.62 -10.20 25.91
C LEU A 153 12.47 -11.22 26.16
N LEU A 154 11.77 -11.65 25.11
CA LEU A 154 10.70 -12.64 25.23
C LEU A 154 11.22 -14.08 25.36
N SER A 155 12.43 -14.38 24.88
CA SER A 155 13.06 -15.69 25.07
C SER A 155 13.68 -15.83 26.47
N SER A 156 14.18 -14.73 27.04
CA SER A 156 14.74 -14.73 28.41
C SER A 156 13.64 -14.88 29.49
N GLU A 157 12.42 -14.44 29.19
CA GLU A 157 11.27 -14.57 30.10
C GLU A 157 10.65 -15.98 30.10
N LYS A 158 11.04 -16.84 29.14
CA LYS A 158 10.56 -18.22 29.00
C LYS A 158 11.50 -19.29 29.51
N GLU A 159 12.66 -18.92 30.03
CA GLU A 159 13.57 -19.89 30.65
C GLU A 159 13.08 -20.19 32.07
N PRO A 160 12.51 -21.39 32.31
CA PRO A 160 12.08 -21.75 33.66
C PRO A 160 13.32 -21.83 34.55
N ALA A 161 13.26 -21.15 35.70
CA ALA A 161 14.30 -21.21 36.72
C ALA A 161 14.70 -22.64 36.96
N ALA A 162 15.98 -22.96 36.76
CA ALA A 162 16.53 -24.27 37.03
C ALA A 162 16.21 -24.65 38.51
N PRO A 163 15.75 -25.88 38.79
CA PRO A 163 15.47 -26.30 40.16
C PRO A 163 16.77 -26.25 40.97
N THR A 164 16.73 -25.44 42.01
CA THR A 164 17.81 -25.35 43.03
C THR A 164 17.91 -26.70 43.66
N SER A 165 18.96 -27.46 43.33
CA SER A 165 19.32 -28.71 44.02
C SER A 165 19.74 -28.40 45.46
N ALA A 166 18.90 -28.80 46.39
CA ALA A 166 19.25 -28.87 47.80
C ALA A 166 20.07 -30.14 48.09
#